data_599ef70840b7db758be9904d34496ee7
#
_entry.id   599ef70840b7db758be9904d34496ee7
#
_cell.length_a   1.000
_cell.length_b   1.000
_cell.length_c   1.000
_cell.angle_alpha   90.00
_cell.angle_beta   90.00
_cell.angle_gamma   90.00
#
_symmetry.space_group_name_H-M   'P 1'
#
loop_
_entity.id
_entity.type
_entity.pdbx_description
1 polymer ?
#
loop_
_entity_poly.entity_id
_entity_poly.type
_entity_poly.pdbx_seq_one_letter_code
_entity_poly.pdbx_strand_id
1 'polypeptide(L)'
;YMLYESTGESIDLKLEVEHLRNYIDLMLLKYKSDELPEVDFQADGTLEGCLVAPLILLPFVENAFKHGINNNGEGFIKIRLDTSSEELKFYVNNSRFQDRNASGEHKGIGLENVRRRLKHLYSDNHNLEIISSDNEYSIDLRIGL
;
A
#
# COMPACT_ATOMS: atom_id res chain seq x y z
N TYR A 1 -11.66 10.87 12.19
CA TYR A 1 -10.98 10.94 10.91
C TYR A 1 -10.88 12.37 10.38
N MET A 2 -12.01 13.03 10.28
CA MET A 2 -12.03 14.44 9.85
C MET A 2 -11.27 15.33 10.83
N LEU A 3 -11.40 15.06 12.11
CA LEU A 3 -10.62 15.77 13.14
C LEU A 3 -9.12 15.54 12.95
N TYR A 4 -8.75 14.32 12.61
CA TYR A 4 -7.37 13.98 12.36
C TYR A 4 -6.77 14.84 11.23
N GLU A 5 -7.47 14.89 10.11
CA GLU A 5 -7.00 15.65 8.97
C GLU A 5 -6.92 17.15 9.23
N SER A 6 -7.87 17.67 9.98
CA SER A 6 -7.88 19.10 10.30
C SER A 6 -6.86 19.48 11.36
N THR A 7 -6.45 18.55 12.23
CA THR A 7 -5.42 18.82 13.25
C THR A 7 -4.00 18.59 12.74
N GLY A 8 -3.85 17.95 11.57
CA GLY A 8 -2.56 17.63 11.03
C GLY A 8 -1.82 16.56 11.82
N GLU A 9 -2.56 15.71 12.54
CA GLU A 9 -1.95 14.64 13.30
C GLU A 9 -1.18 13.67 12.40
N SER A 10 -0.11 13.13 12.94
CA SER A 10 0.71 12.14 12.25
C SER A 10 1.16 11.09 13.24
N ILE A 11 1.59 9.96 12.73
CA ILE A 11 2.10 8.89 13.56
C ILE A 11 3.52 8.53 13.13
N ASP A 12 4.22 7.86 14.03
CA ASP A 12 5.55 7.35 13.72
C ASP A 12 5.43 6.27 12.63
N LEU A 13 6.28 6.34 11.63
CA LEU A 13 6.29 5.38 10.54
C LEU A 13 6.48 3.95 11.05
N LYS A 14 7.20 3.77 12.13
CA LYS A 14 7.36 2.46 12.75
C LYS A 14 6.01 1.84 13.09
N LEU A 15 5.08 2.64 13.60
CA LEU A 15 3.73 2.17 13.92
C LEU A 15 2.95 1.85 12.65
N GLU A 16 3.10 2.67 11.61
CA GLU A 16 2.46 2.39 10.33
C GLU A 16 2.96 1.05 9.76
N VAL A 17 4.26 0.79 9.84
CA VAL A 17 4.85 -0.49 9.39
C VAL A 17 4.30 -1.66 10.19
N GLU A 18 4.14 -1.50 11.50
CA GLU A 18 3.53 -2.53 12.33
C GLU A 18 2.09 -2.83 11.91
N HIS A 19 1.32 -1.79 11.58
CA HIS A 19 -0.03 -1.95 11.08
C HIS A 19 -0.05 -2.72 9.75
N LEU A 20 0.89 -2.43 8.86
CA LEU A 20 0.99 -3.15 7.59
C LEU A 20 1.33 -4.62 7.80
N ARG A 21 2.27 -4.92 8.68
CA ARG A 21 2.64 -6.31 8.99
C ARG A 21 1.47 -7.07 9.59
N ASN A 22 0.75 -6.45 10.52
CA ASN A 22 -0.43 -7.06 11.14
C ASN A 22 -1.51 -7.34 10.10
N TYR A 23 -1.74 -6.41 9.18
CA TYR A 23 -2.71 -6.61 8.11
C TYR A 23 -2.31 -7.77 7.19
N ILE A 24 -1.04 -7.85 6.82
CA ILE A 24 -0.53 -8.93 5.98
C ILE A 24 -0.72 -10.28 6.67
N ASP A 25 -0.35 -10.38 7.94
CA ASP A 25 -0.51 -11.61 8.71
C ASP A 25 -1.99 -12.04 8.78
N LEU A 26 -2.87 -11.07 9.00
CA LEU A 26 -4.30 -11.33 9.06
C LEU A 26 -4.83 -11.84 7.71
N MET A 27 -4.40 -11.24 6.62
CA MET A 27 -4.83 -11.67 5.30
C MET A 27 -4.32 -13.06 4.94
N LEU A 28 -3.12 -13.40 5.37
CA LEU A 28 -2.55 -14.73 5.11
C LEU A 28 -3.28 -15.85 5.86
N LEU A 29 -3.99 -15.53 6.94
CA LEU A 29 -4.80 -16.52 7.65
C LEU A 29 -5.96 -17.09 6.82
N LYS A 30 -6.34 -16.41 5.76
CA LYS A 30 -7.41 -16.89 4.88
C LYS A 30 -7.00 -18.08 4.03
N TYR A 31 -5.71 -18.34 3.91
CA TYR A 31 -5.18 -19.37 3.02
C TYR A 31 -4.69 -20.56 3.83
N LYS A 32 -4.78 -21.75 3.23
CA LYS A 32 -4.25 -22.95 3.85
C LYS A 32 -2.72 -22.89 3.81
N SER A 33 -2.08 -23.57 4.75
CA SER A 33 -0.62 -23.50 4.88
C SER A 33 0.14 -23.99 3.65
N ASP A 34 -0.46 -24.84 2.83
CA ASP A 34 0.12 -25.33 1.58
C ASP A 34 -0.25 -24.47 0.36
N GLU A 35 -1.10 -23.46 0.55
CA GLU A 35 -1.59 -22.58 -0.52
C GLU A 35 -1.30 -21.11 -0.24
N LEU A 36 -0.26 -20.83 0.54
CA LEU A 36 0.07 -19.44 0.88
C LEU A 36 0.58 -18.69 -0.34
N PRO A 37 0.05 -17.50 -0.59
CA PRO A 37 0.61 -16.63 -1.63
C PRO A 37 1.99 -16.15 -1.24
N GLU A 38 2.77 -15.76 -2.23
CA GLU A 38 4.10 -15.21 -2.01
C GLU A 38 3.98 -13.72 -1.66
N VAL A 39 4.25 -13.39 -0.41
CA VAL A 39 4.23 -12.00 0.06
C VAL A 39 5.58 -11.66 0.68
N ASP A 40 6.25 -10.66 0.12
CA ASP A 40 7.57 -10.24 0.57
C ASP A 40 7.52 -8.75 0.95
N PHE A 41 7.73 -8.46 2.23
CA PHE A 41 7.73 -7.10 2.75
C PHE A 41 9.08 -6.79 3.38
N GLN A 42 9.72 -5.74 2.88
CA GLN A 42 10.97 -5.24 3.44
C GLN A 42 10.85 -3.73 3.67
N ALA A 43 11.32 -3.30 4.84
CA ALA A 43 11.36 -1.90 5.22
C ALA A 43 12.79 -1.56 5.64
N ASP A 44 13.37 -0.58 4.97
CA ASP A 44 14.73 -0.13 5.21
C ASP A 44 14.77 1.34 5.59
N GLY A 45 15.85 1.74 6.22
CA GLY A 45 16.03 3.13 6.66
C GLY A 45 15.56 3.34 8.08
N THR A 46 15.56 4.60 8.50
CA THR A 46 15.15 4.97 9.85
C THR A 46 13.64 5.14 9.92
N LEU A 47 12.99 4.26 10.65
CA LEU A 47 11.53 4.31 10.81
C LEU A 47 11.10 5.16 12.00
N GLU A 48 11.87 5.11 13.09
CA GLU A 48 11.56 5.88 14.30
C GLU A 48 11.80 7.37 14.05
N GLY A 49 10.86 8.18 14.49
CA GLY A 49 10.94 9.63 14.31
C GLY A 49 10.52 10.14 12.96
N CYS A 50 10.23 9.24 12.02
CA CYS A 50 9.69 9.60 10.72
C CYS A 50 8.17 9.65 10.83
N LEU A 51 7.58 10.82 10.65
CA LEU A 51 6.14 11.02 10.84
C LEU A 51 5.39 10.98 9.52
N VAL A 52 4.30 10.22 9.49
CA VAL A 52 3.43 10.12 8.32
C VAL A 52 1.97 10.20 8.74
N ALA A 53 1.10 10.46 7.79
CA ALA A 53 -0.34 10.41 8.05
C ALA A 53 -0.73 8.96 8.35
N PRO A 54 -1.57 8.70 9.36
CA PRO A 54 -1.96 7.34 9.70
C PRO A 54 -2.71 6.67 8.57
N LEU A 55 -2.41 5.41 8.36
CA LEU A 55 -3.08 4.56 7.37
C LEU A 55 -3.00 5.11 5.94
N ILE A 56 -1.94 5.87 5.65
CA ILE A 56 -1.74 6.39 4.29
C ILE A 56 -1.22 5.31 3.33
N LEU A 57 -0.50 4.33 3.87
CA LEU A 57 0.10 3.26 3.06
C LEU A 57 -0.80 2.02 2.95
N LEU A 58 -1.66 1.79 3.93
CA LEU A 58 -2.49 0.59 3.99
C LEU A 58 -3.37 0.38 2.75
N PRO A 59 -4.02 1.39 2.18
CA PRO A 59 -4.86 1.18 1.00
C PRO A 59 -4.13 0.54 -0.17
N PHE A 60 -2.84 0.81 -0.33
CA PHE A 60 -2.07 0.21 -1.41
C PHE A 60 -1.84 -1.28 -1.18
N VAL A 61 -1.62 -1.68 0.08
CA VAL A 61 -1.47 -3.09 0.44
C VAL A 61 -2.81 -3.82 0.32
N GLU A 62 -3.89 -3.19 0.76
CA GLU A 62 -5.24 -3.75 0.59
C GLU A 62 -5.55 -4.00 -0.88
N ASN A 63 -5.23 -3.04 -1.73
CA ASN A 63 -5.42 -3.14 -3.16
C ASN A 63 -4.62 -4.31 -3.76
N ALA A 64 -3.38 -4.50 -3.29
CA ALA A 64 -2.53 -5.58 -3.75
C ALA A 64 -3.11 -6.95 -3.41
N PHE A 65 -3.64 -7.12 -2.19
CA PHE A 65 -4.28 -8.39 -1.82
C PHE A 65 -5.56 -8.62 -2.59
N LYS A 66 -6.33 -7.58 -2.84
CA LYS A 66 -7.60 -7.69 -3.55
C LYS A 66 -7.39 -8.13 -5.01
N HIS A 67 -6.38 -7.59 -5.67
CA HIS A 67 -6.16 -7.80 -7.11
C HIS A 67 -4.97 -8.70 -7.43
N GLY A 68 -4.05 -8.89 -6.50
CA GLY A 68 -2.82 -9.62 -6.76
C GLY A 68 -2.84 -11.10 -6.38
N ILE A 69 -3.85 -11.54 -5.63
CA ILE A 69 -3.97 -12.93 -5.21
C ILE A 69 -5.33 -13.44 -5.66
N ASN A 70 -5.35 -14.57 -6.36
CA ASN A 70 -6.62 -15.15 -6.78
C ASN A 70 -7.22 -16.03 -5.68
N ASN A 71 -8.40 -16.59 -5.93
CA ASN A 71 -9.12 -17.40 -4.94
C ASN A 71 -8.38 -18.69 -4.56
N ASN A 72 -7.45 -19.13 -5.38
CA ASN A 72 -6.65 -20.33 -5.11
C ASN A 72 -5.37 -20.02 -4.32
N GLY A 73 -5.15 -18.77 -3.94
CA GLY A 73 -3.94 -18.38 -3.23
C GLY A 73 -2.74 -18.17 -4.14
N GLU A 74 -2.95 -18.15 -5.45
CA GLU A 74 -1.88 -17.92 -6.40
C GLU A 74 -1.63 -16.43 -6.57
N GLY A 75 -0.37 -16.09 -6.77
CA GLY A 75 0.04 -14.73 -7.02
C GLY A 75 1.17 -14.31 -6.10
N PHE A 76 1.65 -13.10 -6.31
CA PHE A 76 2.70 -12.54 -5.47
C PHE A 76 2.41 -11.08 -5.13
N ILE A 77 2.95 -10.66 -4.00
CA ILE A 77 2.95 -9.26 -3.59
C ILE A 77 4.33 -8.93 -3.07
N LYS A 78 4.94 -7.90 -3.62
CA LYS A 78 6.25 -7.42 -3.20
C LYS A 78 6.11 -6.00 -2.71
N ILE A 79 6.49 -5.76 -1.47
CA ILE A 79 6.38 -4.44 -0.84
C ILE A 79 7.76 -4.00 -0.38
N ARG A 80 8.13 -2.78 -0.74
CA ARG A 80 9.40 -2.18 -0.35
C ARG A 80 9.14 -0.79 0.20
N LEU A 81 9.69 -0.53 1.36
CA LEU A 81 9.62 0.78 1.99
C LEU A 81 11.04 1.21 2.33
N ASP A 82 11.41 2.40 1.94
CA ASP A 82 12.74 2.93 2.20
C ASP A 82 12.61 4.39 2.61
N THR A 83 13.32 4.77 3.66
CA THR A 83 13.32 6.15 4.14
C THR A 83 14.72 6.74 4.13
N SER A 84 14.79 8.00 3.76
CA SER A 84 15.96 8.83 3.98
C SER A 84 15.55 10.00 4.86
N SER A 85 16.45 10.92 5.14
CA SER A 85 16.13 12.12 5.92
C SER A 85 15.15 13.04 5.22
N GLU A 86 15.01 12.91 3.91
CA GLU A 86 14.22 13.83 3.09
C GLU A 86 12.99 13.21 2.45
N GLU A 87 12.96 11.87 2.29
CA GLU A 87 11.96 11.23 1.46
C GLU A 87 11.62 9.83 1.94
N LEU A 88 10.33 9.51 1.88
CA LEU A 88 9.81 8.17 2.02
C LEU A 88 9.52 7.61 0.64
N LYS A 89 10.04 6.43 0.34
CA LYS A 89 9.74 5.71 -0.90
C LYS A 89 8.98 4.44 -0.55
N PHE A 90 7.84 4.27 -1.18
CA PHE A 90 6.99 3.10 -0.95
C PHE A 90 6.61 2.49 -2.29
N TYR A 91 6.97 1.22 -2.46
CA TYR A 91 6.76 0.49 -3.71
C TYR A 91 5.98 -0.79 -3.43
N VAL A 92 4.92 -1.00 -4.21
CA VAL A 92 4.13 -2.23 -4.16
C VAL A 92 4.03 -2.78 -5.58
N ASN A 93 4.43 -4.02 -5.75
CA ASN A 93 4.31 -4.73 -7.02
C ASN A 93 3.57 -6.03 -6.77
N ASN A 94 2.56 -6.30 -7.56
CA ASN A 94 1.79 -7.53 -7.39
C ASN A 94 1.42 -8.12 -8.75
N SER A 95 1.21 -9.43 -8.76
CA SER A 95 0.65 -10.11 -9.91
C SER A 95 -0.74 -9.55 -10.20
N ARG A 96 -1.13 -9.63 -11.45
CA ARG A 96 -2.45 -9.17 -11.88
C ARG A 96 -3.12 -10.31 -12.63
N PHE A 97 -4.30 -10.66 -12.18
CA PHE A 97 -5.12 -11.66 -12.84
C PHE A 97 -6.20 -10.95 -13.64
N GLN A 98 -6.39 -11.40 -14.87
CA GLN A 98 -7.46 -10.87 -15.69
C GLN A 98 -8.78 -11.44 -15.18
N ASP A 99 -9.56 -10.61 -14.56
CA ASP A 99 -10.89 -10.98 -14.12
C ASP A 99 -11.89 -10.50 -15.16
N ARG A 100 -12.49 -11.44 -15.86
CA ARG A 100 -13.48 -11.16 -16.90
C ARG A 100 -14.75 -10.50 -16.36
N ASN A 101 -14.95 -10.64 -15.05
CA ASN A 101 -16.11 -10.09 -14.36
C ASN A 101 -15.79 -8.79 -13.62
N ALA A 102 -14.55 -8.33 -13.71
CA ALA A 102 -14.18 -7.10 -13.08
C ALA A 102 -14.83 -5.94 -13.83
N SER A 103 -15.92 -5.44 -13.28
CA SER A 103 -16.46 -4.18 -13.75
C SER A 103 -15.45 -3.09 -13.38
N GLY A 104 -15.13 -2.22 -14.32
CA GLY A 104 -14.22 -1.11 -14.06
C GLY A 104 -14.68 -0.19 -12.94
N GLU A 105 -15.91 -0.35 -12.49
CA GLU A 105 -16.52 0.49 -11.46
C GLU A 105 -15.89 0.37 -10.09
N HIS A 106 -15.30 -0.78 -9.76
CA HIS A 106 -14.72 -0.99 -8.43
C HIS A 106 -13.22 -0.77 -8.35
N LYS A 107 -12.57 -0.58 -9.51
CA LYS A 107 -11.10 -0.50 -9.54
C LYS A 107 -10.52 0.83 -9.09
N GLY A 108 -11.28 1.89 -9.16
CA GLY A 108 -10.74 3.22 -8.95
C GLY A 108 -11.09 3.88 -7.62
N ILE A 109 -12.11 3.40 -6.92
CA ILE A 109 -12.67 4.13 -5.79
C ILE A 109 -11.66 4.25 -4.63
N GLY A 110 -11.03 3.14 -4.26
CA GLY A 110 -10.04 3.15 -3.17
C GLY A 110 -8.81 3.98 -3.50
N LEU A 111 -8.29 3.83 -4.71
CA LEU A 111 -7.11 4.57 -5.12
C LEU A 111 -7.41 6.05 -5.35
N GLU A 112 -8.59 6.37 -5.85
CA GLU A 112 -8.98 7.75 -6.03
C GLU A 112 -9.09 8.48 -4.70
N ASN A 113 -9.64 7.82 -3.69
CA ASN A 113 -9.69 8.38 -2.34
C ASN A 113 -8.30 8.61 -1.77
N VAL A 114 -7.38 7.67 -2.00
CA VAL A 114 -5.99 7.82 -1.56
C VAL A 114 -5.32 8.98 -2.28
N ARG A 115 -5.54 9.13 -3.58
CA ARG A 115 -4.98 10.25 -4.34
C ARG A 115 -5.45 11.59 -3.77
N ARG A 116 -6.73 11.71 -3.46
CA ARG A 116 -7.29 12.92 -2.85
C ARG A 116 -6.67 13.19 -1.49
N ARG A 117 -6.51 12.16 -0.69
CA ARG A 117 -5.93 12.28 0.64
C ARG A 117 -4.47 12.70 0.57
N LEU A 118 -3.70 12.11 -0.35
CA LEU A 118 -2.32 12.49 -0.58
C LEU A 118 -2.21 13.95 -0.99
N LYS A 119 -3.05 14.38 -1.90
CA LYS A 119 -3.06 15.76 -2.36
C LYS A 119 -3.41 16.73 -1.24
N HIS A 120 -4.39 16.36 -0.42
CA HIS A 120 -4.82 17.17 0.71
C HIS A 120 -3.73 17.29 1.79
N LEU A 121 -3.09 16.18 2.14
CA LEU A 121 -2.13 16.14 3.24
C LEU A 121 -0.71 16.54 2.85
N TYR A 122 -0.31 16.25 1.62
CA TYR A 122 1.07 16.46 1.19
C TYR A 122 1.20 17.46 0.05
N SER A 123 0.09 17.89 -0.55
CA SER A 123 0.07 18.86 -1.67
C SER A 123 1.01 18.42 -2.79
N ASP A 124 2.00 19.23 -3.14
CA ASP A 124 2.96 18.91 -4.19
C ASP A 124 4.16 18.10 -3.66
N ASN A 125 4.18 17.81 -2.36
CA ASN A 125 5.30 17.11 -1.73
C ASN A 125 5.11 15.59 -1.75
N HIS A 126 4.48 15.09 -2.79
CA HIS A 126 4.35 13.66 -3.02
C HIS A 126 4.30 13.38 -4.51
N ASN A 127 4.62 12.16 -4.88
CA ASN A 127 4.46 11.69 -6.26
C ASN A 127 3.96 10.24 -6.22
N LEU A 128 2.93 9.98 -6.99
CA LEU A 128 2.35 8.63 -7.09
C LEU A 128 2.31 8.22 -8.55
N GLU A 129 3.02 7.14 -8.88
CA GLU A 129 3.00 6.54 -10.20
C GLU A 129 2.39 5.16 -10.13
N ILE A 130 1.50 4.87 -11.05
CA ILE A 130 0.85 3.57 -11.15
C ILE A 130 1.15 3.02 -12.53
N ILE A 131 1.73 1.82 -12.57
CA ILE A 131 2.10 1.14 -13.80
C ILE A 131 1.40 -0.20 -13.82
N SER A 132 0.64 -0.46 -14.89
CA SER A 132 -0.02 -1.76 -15.03
C SER A 132 0.29 -2.36 -16.39
N SER A 133 0.50 -3.67 -16.40
CA SER A 133 0.63 -4.49 -17.59
C SER A 133 -0.42 -5.59 -17.53
N ASP A 134 -0.37 -6.51 -18.48
CA ASP A 134 -1.32 -7.62 -18.48
C ASP A 134 -1.17 -8.54 -17.26
N ASN A 135 0.06 -8.66 -16.75
CA ASN A 135 0.38 -9.63 -15.71
C ASN A 135 0.79 -9.02 -14.38
N GLU A 136 1.11 -7.74 -14.35
CA GLU A 136 1.60 -7.09 -13.14
C GLU A 136 1.03 -5.69 -12.98
N TYR A 137 1.00 -5.27 -11.72
CA TYR A 137 0.54 -3.96 -11.32
C TYR A 137 1.51 -3.42 -10.27
N SER A 138 1.98 -2.21 -10.44
CA SER A 138 2.88 -1.62 -9.47
C SER A 138 2.53 -0.19 -9.14
N ILE A 139 2.82 0.17 -7.91
CA ILE A 139 2.63 1.51 -7.36
C ILE A 139 3.98 1.98 -6.84
N ASP A 140 4.37 3.18 -7.22
CA ASP A 140 5.56 3.84 -6.71
C ASP A 140 5.13 5.15 -6.10
N LEU A 141 5.21 5.23 -4.77
CA LEU A 141 4.81 6.42 -4.01
C LEU A 141 6.02 7.04 -3.36
N ARG A 142 6.18 8.34 -3.52
CA ARG A 142 7.21 9.12 -2.85
C ARG A 142 6.55 10.24 -2.07
N ILE A 143 6.97 10.38 -0.84
CA ILE A 143 6.47 11.44 0.06
C ILE A 143 7.68 12.17 0.63
N GLY A 144 7.69 13.49 0.50
CA GLY A 144 8.71 14.32 1.13
C GLY A 144 8.49 14.38 2.64
N LEU A 145 9.56 14.31 3.37
CA LEU A 145 9.54 14.31 4.83
C LEU A 145 10.05 15.63 5.39
#